data_33451cf0c791ced2e03985b1125b9bf1
#
_entry.id   33451cf0c791ced2e03985b1125b9bf1
#
_cell.length_a   1.000
_cell.length_b   1.000
_cell.length_c   1.000
_cell.angle_alpha   90.00
_cell.angle_beta   90.00
_cell.angle_gamma   90.00
#
_symmetry.space_group_name_H-M   'P 1'
#
loop_
_entity.id
_entity.type
_entity.pdbx_description
1 polymer ?
#
loop_
_entity_poly.entity_id
_entity_poly.type
_entity_poly.pdbx_seq_one_letter_code
_entity_poly.pdbx_strand_id
1 'polypeptide(L)'
;MAIRDTDVEISGSSLAGLRIVLGISGGIAAVDTVRLARELRRHGAELTVIMTKSAQNIITPLAVRWASQCEVITDWDGDLSALDEFDGILVAPATRNLMASFIHGLNNGPLLMALSAARGRGTATMFIPSMHSDLAGDPITDDIVSEVRKHGADVVWGPNVEGKQKTPPHDEIVAKFAHFINRIKPKRKSIVVTLGATRSAIDDIRFVQNTSSGATGLAIADHFYRLGHDITCVAGVVSCPIPSWLPLVISTPDADEMLAELLAIAKDNIDAWIHCAAVLDYIVANPAKGKVASQQGTLQVDLVEGAKHIQLLKELCSDSVRIGFKLESGIKQNDLIYRAVAQIEHSGMTAVIANRLEDLGNPQKPRGYLVDKHGAHFILEDQKKMCDAIQAFVERGY
;
A
#
# COMPACT_ATOMS: atom_id res chain seq x y z
N MET A 1 -19.94 21.93 -4.75
CA MET A 1 -20.57 21.93 -3.43
C MET A 1 -19.52 22.26 -2.39
N ALA A 2 -19.82 23.10 -1.40
CA ALA A 2 -18.87 23.36 -0.31
C ALA A 2 -18.69 22.05 0.50
N ILE A 3 -17.44 21.66 0.75
CA ILE A 3 -17.11 20.50 1.58
C ILE A 3 -17.53 20.84 3.01
N ARG A 4 -18.36 19.99 3.64
CA ARG A 4 -18.72 20.15 5.06
C ARG A 4 -17.49 19.82 5.91
N ASP A 5 -17.41 20.40 7.10
CA ASP A 5 -16.30 20.11 8.06
C ASP A 5 -16.16 18.62 8.39
N THR A 6 -17.26 17.89 8.31
CA THR A 6 -17.31 16.42 8.57
C THR A 6 -16.93 15.57 7.38
N ASP A 7 -16.90 16.13 6.16
CA ASP A 7 -16.58 15.38 4.95
C ASP A 7 -15.08 15.01 4.92
N VAL A 8 -14.77 13.96 4.17
CA VAL A 8 -13.39 13.53 3.89
C VAL A 8 -13.22 13.40 2.39
N GLU A 9 -12.04 13.73 1.91
CA GLU A 9 -11.63 13.43 0.55
C GLU A 9 -11.29 11.93 0.45
N ILE A 10 -11.87 11.24 -0.54
CA ILE A 10 -11.67 9.80 -0.72
C ILE A 10 -10.33 9.54 -1.36
N SER A 11 -9.42 8.94 -0.61
CA SER A 11 -8.06 8.61 -1.04
C SER A 11 -7.96 7.22 -1.68
N GLY A 12 -8.87 6.30 -1.31
CA GLY A 12 -8.87 4.92 -1.81
C GLY A 12 -10.22 4.24 -1.62
N SER A 13 -10.34 3.01 -2.08
CA SER A 13 -11.56 2.18 -2.00
C SER A 13 -11.33 0.84 -1.29
N SER A 14 -10.20 0.70 -0.59
CA SER A 14 -9.80 -0.59 -0.01
C SER A 14 -10.74 -1.13 1.07
N LEU A 15 -11.54 -0.27 1.69
CA LEU A 15 -12.55 -0.63 2.68
C LEU A 15 -13.98 -0.30 2.21
N ALA A 16 -14.16 0.03 0.92
CA ALA A 16 -15.48 0.41 0.39
C ALA A 16 -16.50 -0.73 0.49
N GLY A 17 -17.67 -0.40 1.01
CA GLY A 17 -18.75 -1.36 1.23
C GLY A 17 -18.51 -2.36 2.38
N LEU A 18 -17.47 -2.14 3.20
CA LEU A 18 -17.21 -2.94 4.39
C LEU A 18 -17.71 -2.22 5.64
N ARG A 19 -18.48 -2.95 6.46
CA ARG A 19 -18.96 -2.51 7.77
C ARG A 19 -17.89 -2.81 8.83
N ILE A 20 -17.27 -1.77 9.36
CA ILE A 20 -16.11 -1.86 10.24
C ILE A 20 -16.49 -1.33 11.64
N VAL A 21 -16.20 -2.14 12.66
CA VAL A 21 -16.21 -1.65 14.03
C VAL A 21 -14.87 -1.02 14.37
N LEU A 22 -14.90 0.24 14.80
CA LEU A 22 -13.77 0.90 15.47
C LEU A 22 -13.99 0.83 16.99
N GLY A 23 -13.29 -0.09 17.63
CA GLY A 23 -13.28 -0.27 19.10
C GLY A 23 -12.26 0.67 19.76
N ILE A 24 -12.68 1.40 20.79
CA ILE A 24 -11.82 2.36 21.49
C ILE A 24 -11.73 2.00 22.95
N SER A 25 -10.52 1.63 23.41
CA SER A 25 -10.28 1.36 24.83
C SER A 25 -9.57 2.52 25.55
N GLY A 26 -9.51 2.47 26.87
CA GLY A 26 -9.08 3.57 27.74
C GLY A 26 -7.57 3.79 27.80
N GLY A 27 -6.87 3.85 26.68
CA GLY A 27 -5.48 4.30 26.57
C GLY A 27 -5.39 5.76 26.14
N ILE A 28 -4.35 6.49 26.55
CA ILE A 28 -4.19 7.93 26.20
C ILE A 28 -4.18 8.17 24.68
N ALA A 29 -3.75 7.20 23.88
CA ALA A 29 -3.80 7.27 22.41
C ALA A 29 -5.25 7.32 21.84
N ALA A 30 -6.28 7.19 22.69
CA ALA A 30 -7.67 7.42 22.26
C ALA A 30 -7.90 8.85 21.74
N VAL A 31 -7.07 9.82 22.10
CA VAL A 31 -7.11 11.20 21.54
C VAL A 31 -6.92 11.22 20.02
N ASP A 32 -6.21 10.25 19.46
CA ASP A 32 -5.93 10.16 18.02
C ASP A 32 -7.07 9.51 17.22
N THR A 33 -8.11 8.98 17.88
CA THR A 33 -9.23 8.27 17.23
C THR A 33 -9.96 9.14 16.21
N VAL A 34 -10.04 10.46 16.43
CA VAL A 34 -10.65 11.40 15.47
C VAL A 34 -9.96 11.33 14.11
N ARG A 35 -8.64 11.33 14.10
CA ARG A 35 -7.86 11.24 12.87
C ARG A 35 -7.98 9.85 12.22
N LEU A 36 -7.89 8.80 13.04
CA LEU A 36 -8.01 7.42 12.55
C LEU A 36 -9.40 7.15 11.93
N ALA A 37 -10.49 7.59 12.58
CA ALA A 37 -11.84 7.45 12.04
C ALA A 37 -11.97 8.15 10.67
N ARG A 38 -11.42 9.35 10.54
CA ARG A 38 -11.40 10.06 9.24
C ARG A 38 -10.58 9.33 8.20
N GLU A 39 -9.44 8.72 8.59
CA GLU A 39 -8.60 7.96 7.67
C GLU A 39 -9.30 6.68 7.19
N LEU A 40 -9.98 5.94 8.05
CA LEU A 40 -10.82 4.79 7.65
C LEU A 40 -11.89 5.20 6.64
N ARG A 41 -12.55 6.34 6.86
CA ARG A 41 -13.55 6.89 5.94
C ARG A 41 -12.96 7.32 4.59
N ARG A 42 -11.72 7.84 4.55
CA ARG A 42 -11.02 8.15 3.28
C ARG A 42 -10.81 6.91 2.42
N HIS A 43 -10.80 5.74 3.03
CA HIS A 43 -10.71 4.45 2.34
C HIS A 43 -12.07 3.77 2.13
N GLY A 44 -13.17 4.46 2.40
CA GLY A 44 -14.53 4.02 2.10
C GLY A 44 -15.19 3.16 3.18
N ALA A 45 -14.63 3.04 4.39
CA ALA A 45 -15.21 2.24 5.47
C ALA A 45 -16.55 2.79 5.95
N GLU A 46 -17.52 1.90 6.14
CA GLU A 46 -18.77 2.17 6.88
C GLU A 46 -18.55 1.87 8.35
N LEU A 47 -18.49 2.92 9.19
CA LEU A 47 -18.06 2.79 10.57
C LEU A 47 -19.25 2.57 11.54
N THR A 48 -19.04 1.65 12.48
CA THR A 48 -19.71 1.60 13.79
C THR A 48 -18.64 1.81 14.85
N VAL A 49 -18.88 2.67 15.82
CA VAL A 49 -17.89 2.94 16.87
C VAL A 49 -18.39 2.42 18.22
N ILE A 50 -17.54 1.68 18.94
CA ILE A 50 -17.82 1.19 20.29
C ILE A 50 -16.73 1.67 21.24
N MET A 51 -17.12 2.45 22.26
CA MET A 51 -16.19 3.01 23.24
C MET A 51 -16.37 2.33 24.60
N THR A 52 -15.25 1.95 25.23
CA THR A 52 -15.28 1.53 26.65
C THR A 52 -15.55 2.72 27.57
N LYS A 53 -16.08 2.48 28.77
CA LYS A 53 -16.28 3.54 29.79
C LYS A 53 -15.00 4.30 30.12
N SER A 54 -13.84 3.61 30.15
CA SER A 54 -12.54 4.25 30.38
C SER A 54 -12.09 5.12 29.20
N ALA A 55 -12.44 4.80 27.96
CA ALA A 55 -12.12 5.63 26.81
C ALA A 55 -12.86 7.00 26.86
N GLN A 56 -14.09 7.02 27.38
CA GLN A 56 -14.90 8.24 27.50
C GLN A 56 -14.29 9.27 28.46
N ASN A 57 -13.40 8.86 29.38
CA ASN A 57 -12.67 9.77 30.24
C ASN A 57 -11.49 10.46 29.53
N ILE A 58 -11.13 10.01 28.31
CA ILE A 58 -10.00 10.53 27.55
C ILE A 58 -10.49 11.36 26.36
N ILE A 59 -11.49 10.85 25.63
CA ILE A 59 -12.11 11.51 24.49
C ILE A 59 -13.62 11.39 24.57
N THR A 60 -14.32 12.47 24.21
CA THR A 60 -15.78 12.46 24.30
C THR A 60 -16.41 11.70 23.13
N PRO A 61 -17.55 10.99 23.37
CA PRO A 61 -18.32 10.38 22.27
C PRO A 61 -18.75 11.38 21.19
N LEU A 62 -18.96 12.65 21.56
CA LEU A 62 -19.29 13.72 20.61
C LEU A 62 -18.17 13.94 19.59
N ALA A 63 -16.91 14.03 20.04
CA ALA A 63 -15.77 14.23 19.14
C ALA A 63 -15.60 13.04 18.17
N VAL A 64 -15.81 11.83 18.67
CA VAL A 64 -15.71 10.61 17.87
C VAL A 64 -16.86 10.51 16.87
N ARG A 65 -18.10 10.81 17.26
CA ARG A 65 -19.27 10.86 16.37
C ARG A 65 -19.06 11.87 15.24
N TRP A 66 -18.51 13.05 15.55
CA TRP A 66 -18.19 14.06 14.53
C TRP A 66 -17.23 13.52 13.47
N ALA A 67 -16.21 12.77 13.88
CA ALA A 67 -15.18 12.23 12.96
C ALA A 67 -15.65 11.01 12.18
N SER A 68 -16.37 10.11 12.83
CA SER A 68 -16.83 8.84 12.26
C SER A 68 -18.10 8.97 11.42
N GLN A 69 -18.91 10.01 11.68
CA GLN A 69 -20.24 10.24 11.08
C GLN A 69 -21.20 9.06 11.30
N CYS A 70 -21.06 8.36 12.42
CA CYS A 70 -21.95 7.28 12.84
C CYS A 70 -22.34 7.43 14.31
N GLU A 71 -23.28 6.64 14.74
CA GLU A 71 -23.62 6.47 16.15
C GLU A 71 -22.45 5.85 16.91
N VAL A 72 -22.27 6.28 18.18
CA VAL A 72 -21.22 5.78 19.06
C VAL A 72 -21.84 5.02 20.21
N ILE A 73 -21.62 3.71 20.25
CA ILE A 73 -22.10 2.82 21.30
C ILE A 73 -21.19 2.98 22.51
N THR A 74 -21.75 3.41 23.64
CA THR A 74 -21.00 3.67 24.89
C THR A 74 -21.44 2.81 26.06
N ASP A 75 -22.61 2.22 25.98
CA ASP A 75 -23.20 1.30 26.96
C ASP A 75 -24.12 0.31 26.24
N TRP A 76 -24.76 -0.60 27.00
CA TRP A 76 -25.72 -1.53 26.45
C TRP A 76 -26.92 -0.77 25.86
N ASP A 77 -27.32 -1.17 24.65
CA ASP A 77 -28.52 -0.71 23.99
C ASP A 77 -29.60 -1.82 24.00
N GLY A 78 -30.84 -1.45 23.79
CA GLY A 78 -31.99 -2.39 23.82
C GLY A 78 -31.93 -3.39 22.65
N ASP A 79 -31.31 -3.04 21.55
CA ASP A 79 -31.24 -3.85 20.32
C ASP A 79 -29.98 -4.72 20.24
N LEU A 80 -29.04 -4.57 21.20
CA LEU A 80 -27.75 -5.26 21.22
C LEU A 80 -26.98 -5.11 19.90
N SER A 81 -26.96 -3.93 19.31
CA SER A 81 -26.32 -3.63 18.01
C SER A 81 -24.83 -3.97 17.96
N ALA A 82 -24.17 -4.13 19.13
CA ALA A 82 -22.81 -4.67 19.22
C ALA A 82 -22.68 -6.13 18.73
N LEU A 83 -23.80 -6.86 18.57
CA LEU A 83 -23.84 -8.23 18.03
C LEU A 83 -24.13 -8.28 16.52
N ASP A 84 -24.30 -7.17 15.86
CA ASP A 84 -24.50 -7.13 14.42
C ASP A 84 -23.34 -7.81 13.68
N GLU A 85 -23.59 -8.20 12.45
CA GLU A 85 -22.55 -8.74 11.59
C GLU A 85 -21.69 -7.59 11.03
N PHE A 86 -20.40 -7.70 11.22
CA PHE A 86 -19.40 -6.76 10.70
C PHE A 86 -18.36 -7.53 9.86
N ASP A 87 -17.79 -6.83 8.88
CA ASP A 87 -16.72 -7.40 8.04
C ASP A 87 -15.38 -7.40 8.77
N GLY A 88 -15.19 -6.50 9.73
CA GLY A 88 -13.97 -6.45 10.53
C GLY A 88 -14.07 -5.58 11.78
N ILE A 89 -13.23 -5.85 12.75
CA ILE A 89 -13.08 -5.06 13.97
C ILE A 89 -11.65 -4.56 14.10
N LEU A 90 -11.48 -3.25 14.17
CA LEU A 90 -10.21 -2.59 14.50
C LEU A 90 -10.31 -2.00 15.92
N VAL A 91 -9.46 -2.45 16.82
CA VAL A 91 -9.39 -1.90 18.18
C VAL A 91 -8.18 -0.98 18.29
N ALA A 92 -8.41 0.32 18.33
CA ALA A 92 -7.37 1.34 18.37
C ALA A 92 -7.77 2.56 19.22
N PRO A 93 -7.09 2.82 20.34
CA PRO A 93 -6.04 1.99 20.92
C PRO A 93 -6.60 0.74 21.62
N ALA A 94 -5.77 -0.29 21.72
CA ALA A 94 -6.03 -1.48 22.51
C ALA A 94 -5.22 -1.47 23.80
N THR A 95 -5.88 -1.50 24.95
CA THR A 95 -5.18 -1.67 26.23
C THR A 95 -4.88 -3.14 26.48
N ARG A 96 -3.80 -3.43 27.24
CA ARG A 96 -3.47 -4.79 27.67
C ARG A 96 -4.65 -5.47 28.39
N ASN A 97 -5.35 -4.73 29.24
CA ASN A 97 -6.52 -5.24 29.95
C ASN A 97 -7.65 -5.68 29.01
N LEU A 98 -7.92 -4.92 27.93
CA LEU A 98 -8.93 -5.30 26.93
C LEU A 98 -8.51 -6.58 26.18
N MET A 99 -7.25 -6.69 25.78
CA MET A 99 -6.73 -7.90 25.12
C MET A 99 -6.78 -9.12 26.03
N ALA A 100 -6.39 -8.97 27.31
CA ALA A 100 -6.52 -10.03 28.31
C ALA A 100 -7.99 -10.44 28.51
N SER A 101 -8.91 -9.48 28.61
CA SER A 101 -10.33 -9.76 28.72
C SER A 101 -10.89 -10.50 27.50
N PHE A 102 -10.41 -10.14 26.30
CA PHE A 102 -10.78 -10.82 25.05
C PHE A 102 -10.35 -12.29 25.05
N ILE A 103 -9.10 -12.61 25.39
CA ILE A 103 -8.62 -14.01 25.40
C ILE A 103 -9.34 -14.87 26.45
N HIS A 104 -9.73 -14.28 27.58
CA HIS A 104 -10.49 -14.97 28.64
C HIS A 104 -12.01 -14.99 28.43
N GLY A 105 -12.52 -14.42 27.33
CA GLY A 105 -13.96 -14.44 27.01
C GLY A 105 -14.83 -13.60 27.95
N LEU A 106 -14.26 -12.57 28.57
CA LEU A 106 -15.02 -11.67 29.44
C LEU A 106 -15.91 -10.74 28.62
N ASN A 107 -17.17 -10.58 29.01
CA ASN A 107 -18.19 -9.79 28.28
C ASN A 107 -18.75 -8.65 29.16
N ASN A 108 -17.89 -7.89 29.81
CA ASN A 108 -18.29 -6.82 30.72
C ASN A 108 -18.48 -5.45 30.03
N GLY A 109 -18.93 -5.46 28.77
CA GLY A 109 -19.29 -4.25 28.00
C GLY A 109 -19.50 -4.54 26.52
N PRO A 110 -20.13 -3.62 25.78
CA PRO A 110 -20.48 -3.82 24.37
C PRO A 110 -19.31 -4.17 23.48
N LEU A 111 -18.12 -3.56 23.67
CA LEU A 111 -16.95 -3.85 22.87
C LEU A 111 -16.46 -5.30 23.04
N LEU A 112 -16.41 -5.82 24.27
CA LEU A 112 -15.99 -7.20 24.51
C LEU A 112 -17.04 -8.20 23.99
N MET A 113 -18.31 -7.85 24.05
CA MET A 113 -19.36 -8.67 23.45
C MET A 113 -19.24 -8.71 21.92
N ALA A 114 -19.01 -7.58 21.27
CA ALA A 114 -18.74 -7.52 19.82
C ALA A 114 -17.52 -8.38 19.43
N LEU A 115 -16.43 -8.27 20.19
CA LEU A 115 -15.21 -9.05 19.99
C LEU A 115 -15.44 -10.56 20.18
N SER A 116 -16.22 -10.96 21.17
CA SER A 116 -16.58 -12.37 21.42
C SER A 116 -17.43 -12.93 20.27
N ALA A 117 -18.41 -12.17 19.81
CA ALA A 117 -19.25 -12.55 18.67
C ALA A 117 -18.42 -12.66 17.36
N ALA A 118 -17.54 -11.68 17.11
CA ALA A 118 -16.62 -11.66 15.98
C ALA A 118 -15.72 -12.90 15.97
N ARG A 119 -15.13 -13.27 17.12
CA ARG A 119 -14.32 -14.48 17.26
C ARG A 119 -15.12 -15.74 16.93
N GLY A 120 -16.36 -15.82 17.40
CA GLY A 120 -17.25 -16.97 17.10
C GLY A 120 -17.60 -17.09 15.62
N ARG A 121 -17.65 -15.98 14.89
CA ARG A 121 -17.92 -15.91 13.44
C ARG A 121 -16.68 -16.00 12.57
N GLY A 122 -15.46 -15.91 13.13
CA GLY A 122 -14.22 -15.81 12.38
C GLY A 122 -14.02 -14.43 11.70
N THR A 123 -14.68 -13.38 12.21
CA THR A 123 -14.54 -12.02 11.69
C THR A 123 -13.16 -11.48 11.93
N ALA A 124 -12.55 -10.90 10.89
CA ALA A 124 -11.21 -10.32 10.97
C ALA A 124 -11.12 -9.26 12.08
N THR A 125 -10.23 -9.48 13.03
CA THR A 125 -10.05 -8.59 14.20
C THR A 125 -8.60 -8.19 14.35
N MET A 126 -8.32 -6.89 14.50
CA MET A 126 -6.97 -6.36 14.69
C MET A 126 -6.90 -5.44 15.90
N PHE A 127 -5.87 -5.62 16.70
CA PHE A 127 -5.58 -4.80 17.87
C PHE A 127 -4.35 -3.93 17.65
N ILE A 128 -4.46 -2.65 18.02
CA ILE A 128 -3.36 -1.65 17.98
C ILE A 128 -3.02 -1.26 19.39
N PRO A 129 -2.08 -1.96 20.06
CA PRO A 129 -1.71 -1.63 21.43
C PRO A 129 -0.96 -0.30 21.52
N SER A 130 -1.18 0.39 22.65
CA SER A 130 -0.40 1.56 23.07
C SER A 130 -0.25 1.55 24.57
N MET A 131 1.01 1.50 25.06
CA MET A 131 1.29 1.41 26.49
C MET A 131 2.73 1.83 26.80
N HIS A 132 3.02 2.01 28.09
CA HIS A 132 4.40 2.23 28.57
C HIS A 132 5.29 1.03 28.25
N SER A 133 6.56 1.26 28.00
CA SER A 133 7.52 0.19 27.64
C SER A 133 7.62 -0.90 28.71
N ASP A 134 7.51 -0.55 29.98
CA ASP A 134 7.54 -1.53 31.08
C ASP A 134 6.37 -2.51 31.01
N LEU A 135 5.19 -2.04 30.60
CA LEU A 135 4.02 -2.90 30.36
C LEU A 135 4.15 -3.71 29.08
N ALA A 136 4.75 -3.14 28.06
CA ALA A 136 5.01 -3.84 26.79
C ALA A 136 6.08 -4.92 26.97
N GLY A 137 7.10 -4.67 27.80
CA GLY A 137 8.19 -5.62 28.12
C GLY A 137 7.86 -6.64 29.22
N ASP A 138 6.67 -6.59 29.82
CA ASP A 138 6.20 -7.62 30.73
C ASP A 138 5.95 -8.94 29.98
N PRO A 139 6.57 -10.07 30.34
CA PRO A 139 6.38 -11.36 29.69
C PRO A 139 4.91 -11.75 29.52
N ILE A 140 4.03 -11.39 30.42
CA ILE A 140 2.59 -11.63 30.31
C ILE A 140 1.97 -10.89 29.12
N THR A 141 2.54 -9.76 28.70
CA THR A 141 2.08 -9.05 27.51
C THR A 141 2.36 -9.86 26.25
N ASP A 142 3.54 -10.49 26.16
CA ASP A 142 3.88 -11.37 25.02
C ASP A 142 2.97 -12.61 24.99
N ASP A 143 2.68 -13.20 26.16
CA ASP A 143 1.72 -14.31 26.29
C ASP A 143 0.33 -13.90 25.79
N ILE A 144 -0.18 -12.73 26.23
CA ILE A 144 -1.47 -12.19 25.77
C ILE A 144 -1.48 -12.00 24.26
N VAL A 145 -0.44 -11.39 23.68
CA VAL A 145 -0.34 -11.16 22.23
C VAL A 145 -0.31 -12.49 21.48
N SER A 146 0.43 -13.47 21.96
CA SER A 146 0.48 -14.81 21.39
C SER A 146 -0.89 -15.47 21.38
N GLU A 147 -1.61 -15.42 22.52
CA GLU A 147 -2.96 -15.98 22.61
C GLU A 147 -3.98 -15.23 21.72
N VAL A 148 -3.90 -13.90 21.64
CA VAL A 148 -4.73 -13.11 20.70
C VAL A 148 -4.56 -13.61 19.25
N ARG A 149 -3.31 -13.86 18.83
CA ARG A 149 -3.01 -14.38 17.49
C ARG A 149 -3.50 -15.81 17.29
N LYS A 150 -3.37 -16.69 18.30
CA LYS A 150 -3.93 -18.06 18.25
C LYS A 150 -5.45 -18.07 18.09
N HIS A 151 -6.14 -17.04 18.58
CA HIS A 151 -7.58 -16.86 18.39
C HIS A 151 -7.96 -16.19 17.05
N GLY A 152 -7.03 -16.08 16.11
CA GLY A 152 -7.27 -15.59 14.75
C GLY A 152 -7.31 -14.08 14.60
N ALA A 153 -7.06 -13.32 15.67
CA ALA A 153 -6.89 -11.88 15.60
C ALA A 153 -5.41 -11.49 15.36
N ASP A 154 -5.17 -10.29 14.84
CA ASP A 154 -3.81 -9.77 14.67
C ASP A 154 -3.51 -8.64 15.66
N VAL A 155 -2.23 -8.44 15.93
CA VAL A 155 -1.72 -7.39 16.82
C VAL A 155 -0.62 -6.63 16.11
N VAL A 156 -0.83 -5.34 15.88
CA VAL A 156 0.12 -4.46 15.19
C VAL A 156 0.68 -3.44 16.15
N TRP A 157 1.97 -3.54 16.41
CA TRP A 157 2.71 -2.60 17.23
C TRP A 157 3.21 -1.41 16.41
N GLY A 158 3.21 -0.24 17.02
CA GLY A 158 3.89 0.93 16.48
C GLY A 158 5.32 1.09 17.04
N PRO A 159 5.96 2.22 16.83
CA PRO A 159 7.32 2.46 17.27
C PRO A 159 7.42 2.66 18.79
N ASN A 160 8.55 2.25 19.37
CA ASN A 160 8.91 2.64 20.73
C ASN A 160 9.57 4.03 20.68
N VAL A 161 8.92 5.01 21.29
CA VAL A 161 9.40 6.40 21.32
C VAL A 161 9.27 6.93 22.76
N GLU A 162 10.35 7.47 23.31
CA GLU A 162 10.39 8.04 24.66
C GLU A 162 9.91 7.05 25.75
N GLY A 163 10.31 5.78 25.66
CA GLY A 163 9.92 4.76 26.62
C GLY A 163 8.44 4.37 26.57
N LYS A 164 7.77 4.62 25.46
CA LYS A 164 6.36 4.29 25.21
C LYS A 164 6.20 3.58 23.89
N GLN A 165 5.48 2.49 23.90
CA GLN A 165 4.99 1.83 22.69
C GLN A 165 3.81 2.64 22.16
N LYS A 166 4.05 3.45 21.13
CA LYS A 166 3.03 4.30 20.51
C LYS A 166 2.22 3.49 19.48
N THR A 167 1.10 4.05 19.01
CA THR A 167 0.38 3.50 17.86
C THR A 167 1.17 3.80 16.58
N PRO A 168 1.08 2.95 15.54
CA PRO A 168 1.59 3.30 14.22
C PRO A 168 0.92 4.56 13.66
N PRO A 169 1.47 5.20 12.61
CA PRO A 169 0.77 6.21 11.82
C PRO A 169 -0.59 5.70 11.33
N HIS A 170 -1.58 6.59 11.20
CA HIS A 170 -2.96 6.19 10.88
C HIS A 170 -3.08 5.54 9.49
N ASP A 171 -2.33 6.02 8.51
CA ASP A 171 -2.24 5.44 7.17
C ASP A 171 -1.68 4.01 7.18
N GLU A 172 -0.66 3.74 8.03
CA GLU A 172 -0.12 2.40 8.25
C GLU A 172 -1.15 1.47 8.91
N ILE A 173 -1.87 1.96 9.94
CA ILE A 173 -2.94 1.19 10.60
C ILE A 173 -3.99 0.79 9.56
N VAL A 174 -4.47 1.75 8.77
CA VAL A 174 -5.50 1.51 7.76
C VAL A 174 -4.99 0.60 6.65
N ALA A 175 -3.74 0.74 6.20
CA ALA A 175 -3.15 -0.12 5.20
C ALA A 175 -3.09 -1.58 5.65
N LYS A 176 -2.52 -1.82 6.84
CA LYS A 176 -2.40 -3.16 7.43
C LYS A 176 -3.76 -3.79 7.71
N PHE A 177 -4.71 -3.01 8.22
CA PHE A 177 -6.06 -3.48 8.49
C PHE A 177 -6.82 -3.83 7.21
N ALA A 178 -6.75 -2.97 6.18
CA ALA A 178 -7.34 -3.23 4.88
C ALA A 178 -6.75 -4.50 4.24
N HIS A 179 -5.42 -4.64 4.26
CA HIS A 179 -4.76 -5.86 3.79
C HIS A 179 -5.24 -7.09 4.56
N PHE A 180 -5.28 -7.02 5.88
CA PHE A 180 -5.68 -8.14 6.75
C PHE A 180 -7.10 -8.63 6.45
N ILE A 181 -8.06 -7.73 6.24
CA ILE A 181 -9.44 -8.10 5.87
C ILE A 181 -9.51 -8.62 4.44
N ASN A 182 -8.83 -7.96 3.51
CA ASN A 182 -8.98 -8.25 2.09
C ASN A 182 -8.22 -9.52 1.65
N ARG A 183 -7.13 -9.90 2.34
CA ARG A 183 -6.31 -11.08 1.98
C ARG A 183 -7.05 -12.42 2.05
N ILE A 184 -8.18 -12.48 2.78
CA ILE A 184 -9.00 -13.70 2.87
C ILE A 184 -10.02 -13.82 1.74
N LYS A 185 -10.20 -12.76 0.94
CA LYS A 185 -11.11 -12.77 -0.21
C LYS A 185 -10.62 -13.76 -1.28
N PRO A 186 -11.54 -14.45 -1.97
CA PRO A 186 -11.17 -15.24 -3.14
C PRO A 186 -10.56 -14.33 -4.21
N LYS A 187 -9.64 -14.86 -5.03
CA LYS A 187 -8.93 -14.13 -6.10
C LYS A 187 -7.76 -13.24 -5.64
N ARG A 188 -7.16 -13.55 -4.49
CA ARG A 188 -5.84 -13.00 -4.14
C ARG A 188 -4.84 -13.29 -5.25
N LYS A 189 -4.06 -12.29 -5.63
CA LYS A 189 -3.08 -12.34 -6.71
C LYS A 189 -1.67 -12.15 -6.17
N SER A 190 -0.70 -12.77 -6.84
CA SER A 190 0.72 -12.48 -6.68
C SER A 190 1.13 -11.44 -7.72
N ILE A 191 1.62 -10.27 -7.28
CA ILE A 191 1.87 -9.12 -8.16
C ILE A 191 3.29 -8.62 -7.93
N VAL A 192 4.06 -8.52 -9.02
CA VAL A 192 5.39 -7.89 -9.01
C VAL A 192 5.30 -6.48 -9.57
N VAL A 193 5.85 -5.52 -8.84
CA VAL A 193 5.93 -4.12 -9.28
C VAL A 193 7.39 -3.71 -9.37
N THR A 194 7.88 -3.41 -10.57
CA THR A 194 9.19 -2.77 -10.72
C THR A 194 9.05 -1.27 -10.58
N LEU A 195 9.96 -0.61 -9.89
CA LEU A 195 9.85 0.82 -9.60
C LEU A 195 11.20 1.52 -9.43
N GLY A 196 11.20 2.85 -9.39
CA GLY A 196 12.41 3.65 -9.25
C GLY A 196 13.22 3.74 -10.55
N ALA A 197 14.46 4.19 -10.44
CA ALA A 197 15.40 4.36 -11.55
C ALA A 197 16.54 3.35 -11.46
N THR A 198 16.95 2.73 -12.56
CA THR A 198 18.23 2.06 -12.58
C THR A 198 19.35 3.06 -12.84
N ARG A 199 20.55 2.71 -12.41
CA ARG A 199 21.77 3.47 -12.61
C ARG A 199 22.87 2.58 -13.21
N SER A 200 23.82 3.20 -13.89
CA SER A 200 25.03 2.54 -14.38
C SER A 200 26.26 3.32 -13.91
N ALA A 201 27.23 2.65 -13.30
CA ALA A 201 28.41 3.28 -12.74
C ALA A 201 29.32 3.84 -13.84
N ILE A 202 29.81 5.06 -13.68
CA ILE A 202 30.96 5.62 -14.43
C ILE A 202 32.23 5.23 -13.71
N ASP A 203 32.21 5.39 -12.39
CA ASP A 203 33.28 4.98 -11.46
C ASP A 203 32.61 4.63 -10.09
N ASP A 204 33.39 4.31 -9.07
CA ASP A 204 32.87 3.92 -7.75
C ASP A 204 32.00 5.02 -7.07
N ILE A 205 31.97 6.25 -7.63
CA ILE A 205 31.29 7.39 -7.03
C ILE A 205 30.23 7.99 -7.94
N ARG A 206 30.44 7.98 -9.27
CA ARG A 206 29.60 8.66 -10.25
C ARG A 206 28.77 7.66 -11.06
N PHE A 207 27.54 8.07 -11.39
CA PHE A 207 26.57 7.23 -12.10
C PHE A 207 25.87 8.01 -13.22
N VAL A 208 25.47 7.30 -14.27
CA VAL A 208 24.39 7.69 -15.18
C VAL A 208 23.10 7.09 -14.61
N GLN A 209 22.01 7.85 -14.53
CA GLN A 209 20.76 7.42 -13.94
C GLN A 209 19.57 8.11 -14.61
N ASN A 210 18.45 7.40 -14.77
CA ASN A 210 17.20 7.99 -15.19
C ASN A 210 16.57 8.81 -14.06
N THR A 211 15.79 9.85 -14.44
CA THR A 211 15.03 10.65 -13.48
C THR A 211 13.73 9.95 -13.14
N SER A 212 13.68 9.24 -12.01
CA SER A 212 12.46 8.63 -11.46
C SER A 212 12.55 8.61 -9.95
N SER A 213 11.49 9.04 -9.27
CA SER A 213 11.41 8.97 -7.80
C SER A 213 10.92 7.62 -7.27
N GLY A 214 10.32 6.79 -8.11
CA GLY A 214 9.66 5.55 -7.69
C GLY A 214 8.22 5.73 -7.16
N ALA A 215 7.76 6.96 -6.99
CA ALA A 215 6.46 7.25 -6.33
C ALA A 215 5.26 6.59 -7.00
N THR A 216 5.23 6.53 -8.34
CA THR A 216 4.13 5.88 -9.07
C THR A 216 4.06 4.37 -8.78
N GLY A 217 5.20 3.68 -8.83
CA GLY A 217 5.26 2.25 -8.54
C GLY A 217 4.90 1.93 -7.08
N LEU A 218 5.37 2.76 -6.12
CA LEU A 218 4.99 2.62 -4.72
C LEU A 218 3.50 2.84 -4.47
N ALA A 219 2.88 3.81 -5.14
CA ALA A 219 1.44 4.05 -5.01
C ALA A 219 0.62 2.88 -5.59
N ILE A 220 1.06 2.27 -6.68
CA ILE A 220 0.45 1.06 -7.25
C ILE A 220 0.62 -0.12 -6.29
N ALA A 221 1.82 -0.33 -5.76
CA ALA A 221 2.10 -1.39 -4.79
C ALA A 221 1.24 -1.25 -3.52
N ASP A 222 1.14 -0.05 -2.96
CA ASP A 222 0.27 0.25 -1.81
C ASP A 222 -1.21 -0.01 -2.11
N HIS A 223 -1.68 0.41 -3.28
CA HIS A 223 -3.06 0.15 -3.71
C HIS A 223 -3.39 -1.34 -3.70
N PHE A 224 -2.58 -2.17 -4.35
CA PHE A 224 -2.80 -3.61 -4.39
C PHE A 224 -2.56 -4.30 -3.05
N TYR A 225 -1.61 -3.84 -2.25
CA TYR A 225 -1.42 -4.32 -0.89
C TYR A 225 -2.69 -4.13 -0.05
N ARG A 226 -3.28 -2.93 -0.05
CA ARG A 226 -4.53 -2.63 0.67
C ARG A 226 -5.72 -3.47 0.19
N LEU A 227 -5.71 -3.93 -1.06
CA LEU A 227 -6.70 -4.86 -1.62
C LEU A 227 -6.47 -6.33 -1.24
N GLY A 228 -5.41 -6.62 -0.49
CA GLY A 228 -5.12 -7.96 0.04
C GLY A 228 -4.28 -8.85 -0.86
N HIS A 229 -3.70 -8.30 -1.93
CA HIS A 229 -2.81 -9.04 -2.83
C HIS A 229 -1.42 -9.24 -2.24
N ASP A 230 -0.69 -10.26 -2.73
CA ASP A 230 0.73 -10.48 -2.42
C ASP A 230 1.58 -9.60 -3.31
N ILE A 231 2.35 -8.70 -2.70
CA ILE A 231 3.13 -7.70 -3.43
C ILE A 231 4.63 -7.94 -3.23
N THR A 232 5.34 -8.01 -4.35
CA THR A 232 6.80 -7.95 -4.40
C THR A 232 7.20 -6.71 -5.20
N CYS A 233 7.98 -5.82 -4.58
CA CYS A 233 8.56 -4.67 -5.26
C CYS A 233 10.02 -4.96 -5.61
N VAL A 234 10.40 -4.77 -6.88
CA VAL A 234 11.80 -4.76 -7.31
C VAL A 234 12.17 -3.32 -7.62
N ALA A 235 12.97 -2.73 -6.75
CA ALA A 235 13.21 -1.30 -6.70
C ALA A 235 14.63 -0.93 -7.14
N GLY A 236 14.73 -0.09 -8.16
CA GLY A 236 15.93 0.67 -8.44
C GLY A 236 16.16 1.75 -7.36
N VAL A 237 16.80 2.85 -7.73
CA VAL A 237 16.96 4.01 -6.85
C VAL A 237 15.61 4.68 -6.64
N VAL A 238 15.20 4.83 -5.38
CA VAL A 238 13.96 5.48 -4.95
C VAL A 238 14.32 6.72 -4.15
N SER A 239 13.71 7.86 -4.46
CA SER A 239 13.96 9.14 -3.78
C SER A 239 12.76 9.67 -2.97
N CYS A 240 11.69 8.87 -2.83
CA CYS A 240 10.57 9.17 -1.96
C CYS A 240 10.45 8.13 -0.83
N PRO A 241 9.75 8.43 0.26
CA PRO A 241 9.56 7.48 1.36
C PRO A 241 8.88 6.18 0.89
N ILE A 242 9.46 5.05 1.28
CA ILE A 242 8.88 3.73 1.04
C ILE A 242 7.93 3.43 2.19
N PRO A 243 6.65 3.08 1.93
CA PRO A 243 5.71 2.69 2.98
C PRO A 243 6.22 1.50 3.79
N SER A 244 6.27 1.65 5.13
CA SER A 244 6.81 0.63 6.06
C SER A 244 6.01 -0.67 6.08
N TRP A 245 4.78 -0.64 5.59
CA TRP A 245 3.89 -1.81 5.56
C TRP A 245 4.03 -2.66 4.30
N LEU A 246 4.73 -2.21 3.25
CA LEU A 246 4.98 -3.04 2.08
C LEU A 246 5.91 -4.20 2.47
N PRO A 247 5.48 -5.47 2.24
CA PRO A 247 6.10 -6.62 2.88
C PRO A 247 7.48 -6.97 2.31
N LEU A 248 7.69 -6.73 1.02
CA LEU A 248 8.93 -7.09 0.34
C LEU A 248 9.32 -6.03 -0.69
N VAL A 249 10.40 -5.33 -0.41
CA VAL A 249 11.02 -4.38 -1.34
C VAL A 249 12.48 -4.79 -1.55
N ILE A 250 12.76 -5.36 -2.72
CA ILE A 250 14.10 -5.82 -3.12
C ILE A 250 14.81 -4.66 -3.80
N SER A 251 15.96 -4.25 -3.26
CA SER A 251 16.74 -3.13 -3.80
C SER A 251 17.73 -3.61 -4.87
N THR A 252 17.54 -3.16 -6.10
CA THR A 252 18.38 -3.48 -7.26
C THR A 252 18.68 -2.21 -8.06
N PRO A 253 19.59 -1.35 -7.57
CA PRO A 253 19.85 -0.06 -8.21
C PRO A 253 20.53 -0.20 -9.59
N ASP A 254 21.23 -1.28 -9.86
CA ASP A 254 21.84 -1.58 -11.15
C ASP A 254 20.85 -2.28 -12.09
N ALA A 255 20.96 -2.01 -13.40
CA ALA A 255 20.06 -2.59 -14.39
C ALA A 255 20.21 -4.12 -14.53
N ASP A 256 21.45 -4.62 -14.50
CA ASP A 256 21.70 -6.05 -14.64
C ASP A 256 21.31 -6.82 -13.37
N GLU A 257 21.52 -6.23 -12.18
CA GLU A 257 21.02 -6.78 -10.91
C GLU A 257 19.49 -6.86 -10.91
N MET A 258 18.81 -5.81 -11.38
CA MET A 258 17.35 -5.80 -11.50
C MET A 258 16.88 -6.91 -12.44
N LEU A 259 17.51 -7.06 -13.59
CA LEU A 259 17.17 -8.13 -14.55
C LEU A 259 17.36 -9.52 -13.93
N ALA A 260 18.47 -9.76 -13.26
CA ALA A 260 18.75 -11.04 -12.62
C ALA A 260 17.68 -11.41 -11.58
N GLU A 261 17.26 -10.45 -10.76
CA GLU A 261 16.21 -10.64 -9.77
C GLU A 261 14.84 -10.92 -10.44
N LEU A 262 14.50 -10.17 -11.48
CA LEU A 262 13.25 -10.38 -12.21
C LEU A 262 13.20 -11.76 -12.88
N LEU A 263 14.32 -12.23 -13.43
CA LEU A 263 14.44 -13.58 -14.01
C LEU A 263 14.35 -14.69 -12.94
N ALA A 264 14.82 -14.42 -11.72
CA ALA A 264 14.66 -15.34 -10.60
C ALA A 264 13.19 -15.44 -10.16
N ILE A 265 12.51 -14.31 -10.00
CA ILE A 265 11.08 -14.24 -9.62
C ILE A 265 10.18 -14.82 -10.72
N ALA A 266 10.54 -14.68 -11.99
CA ALA A 266 9.76 -15.20 -13.11
C ALA A 266 9.67 -16.74 -13.16
N LYS A 267 10.39 -17.46 -12.30
CA LYS A 267 10.24 -18.91 -12.11
C LYS A 267 9.05 -19.27 -11.21
N ASP A 268 8.55 -18.30 -10.46
CA ASP A 268 7.39 -18.45 -9.60
C ASP A 268 6.10 -18.16 -10.38
N ASN A 269 4.98 -18.61 -9.84
CA ASN A 269 3.67 -18.34 -10.45
C ASN A 269 3.19 -16.93 -10.08
N ILE A 270 3.48 -15.95 -10.93
CA ILE A 270 3.11 -14.54 -10.76
C ILE A 270 1.89 -14.23 -11.62
N ASP A 271 0.81 -13.74 -11.01
CA ASP A 271 -0.42 -13.39 -11.72
C ASP A 271 -0.29 -12.09 -12.54
N ALA A 272 0.46 -11.12 -12.03
CA ALA A 272 0.61 -9.82 -12.72
C ALA A 272 1.99 -9.18 -12.53
N TRP A 273 2.46 -8.52 -13.59
CA TRP A 273 3.70 -7.75 -13.62
C TRP A 273 3.41 -6.30 -13.99
N ILE A 274 3.79 -5.37 -13.13
CA ILE A 274 3.65 -3.93 -13.35
C ILE A 274 5.04 -3.34 -13.57
N HIS A 275 5.40 -3.12 -14.81
CA HIS A 275 6.73 -2.64 -15.22
C HIS A 275 6.80 -1.11 -15.18
N CYS A 276 6.97 -0.54 -13.97
CA CYS A 276 6.97 0.91 -13.71
C CYS A 276 8.38 1.49 -13.48
N ALA A 277 9.43 0.65 -13.42
CA ALA A 277 10.80 1.11 -13.28
C ALA A 277 11.28 1.88 -14.52
N ALA A 278 12.03 2.95 -14.31
CA ALA A 278 12.76 3.66 -15.35
C ALA A 278 14.11 2.99 -15.58
N VAL A 279 14.12 1.91 -16.36
CA VAL A 279 15.33 1.16 -16.70
C VAL A 279 16.14 1.92 -17.73
N LEU A 280 17.47 1.96 -17.57
CA LEU A 280 18.39 2.57 -18.53
C LEU A 280 18.38 1.80 -19.85
N ASP A 281 18.15 2.50 -20.95
CA ASP A 281 18.31 1.98 -22.30
C ASP A 281 19.78 1.94 -22.75
N TYR A 282 20.62 2.77 -22.13
CA TYR A 282 22.05 2.87 -22.36
C TYR A 282 22.81 2.77 -21.05
N ILE A 283 23.80 1.91 -20.98
CA ILE A 283 24.66 1.67 -19.82
C ILE A 283 26.11 2.04 -20.15
N VAL A 284 26.92 2.32 -19.14
CA VAL A 284 28.33 2.63 -19.32
C VAL A 284 29.10 1.39 -19.79
N ALA A 285 29.77 1.49 -20.94
CA ALA A 285 30.45 0.37 -21.55
C ALA A 285 31.61 -0.18 -20.70
N ASN A 286 32.41 0.72 -20.12
CA ASN A 286 33.63 0.37 -19.38
C ASN A 286 33.69 1.21 -18.08
N PRO A 287 33.02 0.83 -17.00
CA PRO A 287 33.12 1.55 -15.74
C PRO A 287 34.53 1.49 -15.17
N ALA A 288 35.02 2.63 -14.73
CA ALA A 288 36.36 2.71 -14.15
C ALA A 288 36.36 2.11 -12.73
N LYS A 289 37.39 1.31 -12.42
CA LYS A 289 37.67 0.86 -11.06
C LYS A 289 38.31 1.99 -10.25
N GLY A 290 37.79 2.27 -9.08
CA GLY A 290 38.21 3.40 -8.24
C GLY A 290 37.66 4.73 -8.75
N LYS A 291 37.92 5.80 -8.00
CA LYS A 291 37.49 7.15 -8.36
C LYS A 291 38.38 7.73 -9.47
N VAL A 292 37.82 8.13 -10.59
CA VAL A 292 38.54 8.89 -11.61
C VAL A 292 38.96 10.24 -11.02
N ALA A 293 40.28 10.55 -11.12
CA ALA A 293 40.82 11.77 -10.56
C ALA A 293 40.24 13.01 -11.23
N SER A 294 40.05 14.08 -10.43
CA SER A 294 39.67 15.40 -10.92
C SER A 294 40.87 16.12 -11.58
N GLN A 295 40.58 17.16 -12.37
CA GLN A 295 41.60 18.00 -13.04
C GLN A 295 42.34 17.34 -14.21
N GLN A 296 41.76 16.32 -14.84
CA GLN A 296 42.30 15.67 -16.04
C GLN A 296 41.65 16.16 -17.35
N GLY A 297 40.99 17.31 -17.32
CA GLY A 297 40.26 17.84 -18.48
C GLY A 297 38.87 17.21 -18.66
N THR A 298 38.48 16.89 -19.88
CA THR A 298 37.20 16.30 -20.24
C THR A 298 37.16 14.81 -19.90
N LEU A 299 36.14 14.37 -19.16
CA LEU A 299 35.81 12.97 -18.95
C LEU A 299 34.83 12.51 -20.06
N GLN A 300 35.27 11.63 -20.93
CA GLN A 300 34.44 10.99 -21.92
C GLN A 300 33.91 9.68 -21.37
N VAL A 301 32.60 9.43 -21.56
CA VAL A 301 31.89 8.23 -21.12
C VAL A 301 31.22 7.61 -22.33
N ASP A 302 31.60 6.39 -22.68
CA ASP A 302 30.99 5.64 -23.77
C ASP A 302 29.80 4.85 -23.24
N LEU A 303 28.64 4.99 -23.91
CA LEU A 303 27.40 4.29 -23.57
C LEU A 303 27.09 3.24 -24.65
N VAL A 304 26.64 2.06 -24.21
CA VAL A 304 26.18 0.96 -25.06
C VAL A 304 24.74 0.61 -24.73
N GLU A 305 24.03 -0.01 -25.67
CA GLU A 305 22.65 -0.45 -25.43
C GLU A 305 22.60 -1.48 -24.29
N GLY A 306 21.70 -1.23 -23.33
CA GLY A 306 21.39 -2.13 -22.23
C GLY A 306 20.33 -3.17 -22.61
N ALA A 307 20.18 -4.18 -21.76
CA ALA A 307 19.17 -5.21 -21.93
C ALA A 307 17.75 -4.67 -21.74
N LYS A 308 16.82 -5.02 -22.63
CA LYS A 308 15.40 -4.66 -22.51
C LYS A 308 14.67 -5.67 -21.62
N HIS A 309 14.58 -5.41 -20.32
CA HIS A 309 13.99 -6.30 -19.32
C HIS A 309 12.61 -6.82 -19.73
N ILE A 310 11.74 -5.92 -20.18
CA ILE A 310 10.36 -6.25 -20.57
C ILE A 310 10.29 -7.21 -21.77
N GLN A 311 11.30 -7.21 -22.65
CA GLN A 311 11.36 -8.14 -23.78
C GLN A 311 11.89 -9.51 -23.35
N LEU A 312 12.90 -9.54 -22.48
CA LEU A 312 13.48 -10.79 -21.97
C LEU A 312 12.51 -11.57 -21.09
N LEU A 313 11.59 -10.88 -20.43
CA LEU A 313 10.52 -11.47 -19.63
C LEU A 313 9.30 -11.90 -20.46
N LYS A 314 9.24 -11.62 -21.77
CA LYS A 314 8.05 -11.84 -22.59
C LYS A 314 7.55 -13.27 -22.55
N GLU A 315 8.42 -14.22 -22.85
CA GLU A 315 8.05 -15.64 -22.90
C GLU A 315 7.88 -16.26 -21.49
N LEU A 316 8.68 -15.81 -20.53
CA LEU A 316 8.64 -16.32 -19.15
C LEU A 316 7.36 -15.91 -18.40
N CYS A 317 6.75 -14.79 -18.80
CA CYS A 317 5.58 -14.21 -18.14
C CYS A 317 4.35 -14.16 -19.07
N SER A 318 4.29 -15.06 -20.08
CA SER A 318 3.23 -15.07 -21.11
C SER A 318 1.83 -15.26 -20.52
N ASP A 319 1.72 -16.03 -19.43
CA ASP A 319 0.45 -16.36 -18.76
C ASP A 319 0.02 -15.32 -17.71
N SER A 320 0.85 -14.30 -17.50
CA SER A 320 0.60 -13.24 -16.52
C SER A 320 0.00 -12.00 -17.19
N VAL A 321 -0.78 -11.22 -16.43
CA VAL A 321 -1.15 -9.86 -16.84
C VAL A 321 0.09 -8.97 -16.78
N ARG A 322 0.44 -8.31 -17.88
CA ARG A 322 1.65 -7.47 -17.96
C ARG A 322 1.30 -6.04 -18.33
N ILE A 323 1.53 -5.11 -17.40
CA ILE A 323 1.29 -3.68 -17.60
C ILE A 323 2.62 -2.95 -17.74
N GLY A 324 2.82 -2.33 -18.90
CA GLY A 324 4.00 -1.50 -19.18
C GLY A 324 3.76 -0.02 -18.93
N PHE A 325 4.84 0.74 -18.85
CA PHE A 325 4.81 2.21 -18.81
C PHE A 325 5.60 2.76 -20.00
N LYS A 326 5.05 3.80 -20.61
CA LYS A 326 5.67 4.53 -21.73
C LYS A 326 5.65 6.02 -21.43
N LEU A 327 6.81 6.58 -21.12
CA LEU A 327 6.99 8.02 -20.95
C LEU A 327 7.68 8.58 -22.18
N GLU A 328 7.09 9.63 -22.75
CA GLU A 328 7.66 10.34 -23.92
C GLU A 328 7.66 11.85 -23.65
N SER A 329 8.46 12.57 -24.42
CA SER A 329 8.56 14.03 -24.35
C SER A 329 8.52 14.65 -25.73
N GLY A 330 7.86 15.81 -25.86
CA GLY A 330 7.81 16.59 -27.10
C GLY A 330 7.00 15.96 -28.24
N ILE A 331 6.11 15.01 -27.98
CA ILE A 331 5.29 14.35 -29.00
C ILE A 331 3.80 14.61 -28.84
N LYS A 332 3.05 14.41 -29.94
CA LYS A 332 1.58 14.49 -29.91
C LYS A 332 0.97 13.24 -29.27
N GLN A 333 -0.26 13.38 -28.77
CA GLN A 333 -1.00 12.27 -28.16
C GLN A 333 -1.13 11.05 -29.11
N ASN A 334 -1.44 11.25 -30.38
CA ASN A 334 -1.59 10.14 -31.33
C ASN A 334 -0.28 9.36 -31.51
N ASP A 335 0.86 10.06 -31.54
CA ASP A 335 2.18 9.43 -31.64
C ASP A 335 2.53 8.65 -30.37
N LEU A 336 2.12 9.18 -29.20
CA LEU A 336 2.26 8.49 -27.92
C LEU A 336 1.46 7.18 -27.90
N ILE A 337 0.18 7.21 -28.32
CA ILE A 337 -0.67 6.02 -28.40
C ILE A 337 -0.07 4.99 -29.37
N TYR A 338 0.37 5.43 -30.54
CA TYR A 338 1.03 4.55 -31.52
C TYR A 338 2.27 3.85 -30.93
N ARG A 339 3.13 4.59 -30.23
CA ARG A 339 4.32 4.02 -29.56
C ARG A 339 3.94 3.07 -28.42
N ALA A 340 2.84 3.31 -27.71
CA ALA A 340 2.34 2.40 -26.67
C ALA A 340 1.86 1.08 -27.29
N VAL A 341 1.12 1.11 -28.39
CA VAL A 341 0.70 -0.11 -29.13
C VAL A 341 1.92 -0.89 -29.60
N ALA A 342 2.91 -0.22 -30.20
CA ALA A 342 4.15 -0.87 -30.62
C ALA A 342 4.88 -1.55 -29.45
N GLN A 343 4.89 -0.95 -28.26
CA GLN A 343 5.46 -1.57 -27.06
C GLN A 343 4.66 -2.81 -26.62
N ILE A 344 3.32 -2.76 -26.70
CA ILE A 344 2.45 -3.92 -26.39
C ILE A 344 2.85 -5.11 -27.26
N GLU A 345 2.94 -4.92 -28.56
CA GLU A 345 3.25 -5.97 -29.54
C GLU A 345 4.66 -6.54 -29.36
N HIS A 346 5.67 -5.66 -29.28
CA HIS A 346 7.07 -6.09 -29.17
C HIS A 346 7.38 -6.78 -27.85
N SER A 347 6.81 -6.29 -26.75
CA SER A 347 7.16 -6.75 -25.39
C SER A 347 6.11 -7.66 -24.76
N GLY A 348 5.02 -8.01 -25.48
CA GLY A 348 3.97 -8.91 -24.96
C GLY A 348 3.25 -8.32 -23.75
N MET A 349 2.93 -7.02 -23.77
CA MET A 349 2.16 -6.39 -22.69
C MET A 349 0.66 -6.63 -22.89
N THR A 350 -0.08 -6.72 -21.80
CA THR A 350 -1.55 -6.71 -21.81
C THR A 350 -2.07 -5.32 -22.09
N ALA A 351 -1.45 -4.30 -21.48
CA ALA A 351 -1.74 -2.88 -21.70
C ALA A 351 -0.51 -2.03 -21.35
N VAL A 352 -0.52 -0.77 -21.76
CA VAL A 352 0.53 0.21 -21.47
C VAL A 352 -0.08 1.49 -20.92
N ILE A 353 0.48 2.00 -19.82
CA ILE A 353 0.22 3.35 -19.34
C ILE A 353 1.15 4.31 -20.08
N ALA A 354 0.57 5.12 -20.92
CA ALA A 354 1.29 6.08 -21.76
C ALA A 354 1.15 7.51 -21.22
N ASN A 355 2.25 8.20 -21.00
CA ASN A 355 2.28 9.58 -20.48
C ASN A 355 3.33 10.44 -21.18
N ARG A 356 3.09 11.75 -21.16
CA ARG A 356 4.04 12.75 -21.63
C ARG A 356 4.68 13.43 -20.41
N LEU A 357 5.97 13.69 -20.51
CA LEU A 357 6.72 14.32 -19.42
C LEU A 357 6.15 15.70 -19.06
N GLU A 358 5.76 16.48 -20.07
CA GLU A 358 5.20 17.82 -19.94
C GLU A 358 3.82 17.89 -19.29
N ASP A 359 3.09 16.77 -19.26
CA ASP A 359 1.77 16.67 -18.60
C ASP A 359 1.89 16.25 -17.13
N LEU A 360 3.00 15.64 -16.73
CA LEU A 360 3.22 15.20 -15.38
C LEU A 360 3.28 16.36 -14.39
N GLY A 361 2.44 16.31 -13.36
CA GLY A 361 2.37 17.39 -12.34
C GLY A 361 1.51 18.59 -12.75
N ASN A 362 0.91 18.59 -13.94
CA ASN A 362 -0.03 19.62 -14.35
C ASN A 362 -1.48 19.18 -14.00
N PRO A 363 -2.16 19.87 -13.04
CA PRO A 363 -3.50 19.46 -12.59
C PRO A 363 -4.59 19.64 -13.66
N GLN A 364 -4.30 20.37 -14.76
CA GLN A 364 -5.24 20.57 -15.88
C GLN A 364 -5.06 19.53 -17.00
N LYS A 365 -4.10 18.62 -16.86
CA LYS A 365 -3.79 17.60 -17.84
C LYS A 365 -4.00 16.22 -17.23
N PRO A 366 -4.39 15.21 -18.03
CA PRO A 366 -4.51 13.86 -17.54
C PRO A 366 -3.13 13.31 -17.10
N ARG A 367 -3.13 12.47 -16.10
CA ARG A 367 -1.95 11.74 -15.65
C ARG A 367 -1.34 10.86 -16.74
N GLY A 368 -2.19 10.38 -17.66
CA GLY A 368 -1.79 9.54 -18.78
C GLY A 368 -2.98 8.85 -19.45
N TYR A 369 -2.67 7.84 -20.23
CA TYR A 369 -3.64 7.06 -20.99
C TYR A 369 -3.35 5.57 -20.80
N LEU A 370 -4.36 4.78 -20.43
CA LEU A 370 -4.27 3.32 -20.47
C LEU A 370 -4.60 2.87 -21.88
N VAL A 371 -3.66 2.25 -22.57
CA VAL A 371 -3.74 1.85 -23.97
C VAL A 371 -3.78 0.33 -24.07
N ASP A 372 -4.71 -0.22 -24.83
CA ASP A 372 -4.79 -1.64 -25.15
C ASP A 372 -4.12 -1.99 -26.50
N LYS A 373 -4.10 -3.27 -26.83
CA LYS A 373 -3.50 -3.79 -28.08
C LYS A 373 -4.18 -3.29 -29.37
N HIS A 374 -5.39 -2.77 -29.28
CA HIS A 374 -6.14 -2.24 -30.44
C HIS A 374 -6.01 -0.71 -30.57
N GLY A 375 -5.26 -0.06 -29.68
CA GLY A 375 -5.12 1.38 -29.60
C GLY A 375 -6.32 2.09 -28.97
N ALA A 376 -7.31 1.34 -28.47
CA ALA A 376 -8.33 1.93 -27.61
C ALA A 376 -7.68 2.41 -26.31
N HIS A 377 -8.06 3.60 -25.88
CA HIS A 377 -7.42 4.19 -24.71
C HIS A 377 -8.41 4.89 -23.79
N PHE A 378 -8.12 4.82 -22.49
CA PHE A 378 -8.88 5.48 -21.43
C PHE A 378 -8.03 6.58 -20.81
N ILE A 379 -8.65 7.74 -20.59
CA ILE A 379 -8.00 8.87 -19.92
C ILE A 379 -7.87 8.57 -18.43
N LEU A 380 -6.66 8.71 -17.91
CA LEU A 380 -6.34 8.58 -16.50
C LEU A 380 -6.16 9.99 -15.93
N GLU A 381 -7.18 10.50 -15.27
CA GLU A 381 -7.22 11.87 -14.79
C GLU A 381 -6.15 12.11 -13.70
N ASP A 382 -6.02 11.16 -12.79
CA ASP A 382 -5.13 11.24 -11.63
C ASP A 382 -4.49 9.88 -11.27
N GLN A 383 -3.72 9.87 -10.19
CA GLN A 383 -3.05 8.67 -9.67
C GLN A 383 -4.04 7.59 -9.24
N LYS A 384 -5.16 7.98 -8.61
CA LYS A 384 -6.17 7.04 -8.14
C LYS A 384 -6.85 6.34 -9.33
N LYS A 385 -7.29 7.09 -10.33
CA LYS A 385 -7.88 6.53 -11.57
C LYS A 385 -6.92 5.61 -12.30
N MET A 386 -5.62 5.89 -12.26
CA MET A 386 -4.61 5.00 -12.82
C MET A 386 -4.55 3.67 -12.05
N CYS A 387 -4.51 3.70 -10.72
CA CYS A 387 -4.51 2.48 -9.91
C CYS A 387 -5.79 1.67 -10.11
N ASP A 388 -6.96 2.31 -10.10
CA ASP A 388 -8.27 1.67 -10.32
C ASP A 388 -8.33 1.01 -11.73
N ALA A 389 -7.79 1.66 -12.75
CA ALA A 389 -7.74 1.11 -14.11
C ALA A 389 -6.80 -0.10 -14.21
N ILE A 390 -5.61 -0.04 -13.60
CA ILE A 390 -4.68 -1.18 -13.55
C ILE A 390 -5.32 -2.35 -12.80
N GLN A 391 -5.98 -2.09 -11.66
CA GLN A 391 -6.72 -3.09 -10.89
C GLN A 391 -7.75 -3.81 -11.76
N ALA A 392 -8.53 -3.08 -12.55
CA ALA A 392 -9.54 -3.67 -13.42
C ALA A 392 -8.94 -4.65 -14.43
N PHE A 393 -7.73 -4.40 -14.94
CA PHE A 393 -7.01 -5.33 -15.82
C PHE A 393 -6.50 -6.55 -15.06
N VAL A 394 -5.91 -6.36 -13.88
CA VAL A 394 -5.37 -7.45 -13.07
C VAL A 394 -6.46 -8.40 -12.58
N GLU A 395 -7.62 -7.88 -12.17
CA GLU A 395 -8.72 -8.69 -11.61
C GLU A 395 -9.54 -9.42 -12.66
N ARG A 396 -9.72 -8.85 -13.85
CA ARG A 396 -10.55 -9.47 -14.90
C ARG A 396 -9.89 -10.67 -15.54
N GLY A 397 -8.56 -10.73 -15.62
CA GLY A 397 -7.81 -11.75 -16.35
C GLY A 397 -8.21 -11.75 -17.82
N TYR A 398 -7.33 -11.35 -18.70
CA TYR A 398 -7.56 -11.44 -20.15
C TYR A 398 -7.01 -12.75 -20.69
#